data_a3eb4e2c0c97cdce85b649a0020c91e5
#
_entry.id   a3eb4e2c0c97cdce85b649a0020c91e5
#
_cell.length_a   1.000
_cell.length_b   1.000
_cell.length_c   1.000
_cell.angle_alpha   90.00
_cell.angle_beta   90.00
_cell.angle_gamma   90.00
#
_symmetry.space_group_name_H-M   'P 1'
#
loop_
_entity.id
_entity.type
_entity.pdbx_description
1 polymer ?
#
loop_
_entity_poly.entity_id
_entity_poly.type
_entity_poly.pdbx_seq_one_letter_code
_entity_poly.pdbx_strand_id
1 'polypeptide(L)'
;DWVTKKSQTDRHLALYLREWGRKYPNRGYGGMFLRWLLSKELSSPYNSFGNGSAMRVSPCGFYAQSLDEALFLAKQSAEVTHNHPEGIKGAQSVAAAIYLAKTGSTKAIIKEYIENNFGYDLSRTCDEIRRVYKFNETCQETCPEAIIAFLESHDYESAIRLGISLGGDSDTIGAIVGGM
;
A
#
# COMPACT_ATOMS: atom_id res chain seq x y z
N ASP A 1 -9.29 8.97 10.09
CA ASP A 1 -10.04 8.80 11.37
C ASP A 1 -9.71 7.51 12.13
N TRP A 2 -9.53 6.37 11.49
CA TRP A 2 -9.24 5.12 12.19
C TRP A 2 -7.89 5.15 12.91
N VAL A 3 -6.81 5.56 12.26
CA VAL A 3 -5.46 5.64 12.85
C VAL A 3 -5.36 6.64 14.00
N THR A 4 -6.21 7.65 14.04
CA THR A 4 -6.17 8.71 15.07
C THR A 4 -7.00 8.39 16.31
N LYS A 5 -7.80 7.32 16.28
CA LYS A 5 -8.66 6.94 17.43
C LYS A 5 -7.93 6.01 18.40
N LYS A 6 -8.09 6.25 19.70
CA LYS A 6 -7.47 5.46 20.78
C LYS A 6 -7.90 3.97 20.80
N SER A 7 -9.03 3.61 20.20
CA SER A 7 -9.52 2.24 20.07
C SER A 7 -9.39 1.76 18.63
N GLN A 8 -8.18 1.50 18.20
CA GLN A 8 -7.88 0.94 16.88
C GLN A 8 -8.18 -0.56 16.88
N THR A 9 -9.35 -0.95 16.44
CA THR A 9 -9.70 -2.37 16.24
C THR A 9 -9.99 -2.62 14.76
N ASP A 10 -9.68 -3.82 14.30
CA ASP A 10 -9.95 -4.28 12.92
C ASP A 10 -11.43 -4.11 12.57
N ARG A 11 -12.32 -4.32 13.56
CA ARG A 11 -13.76 -4.13 13.40
C ARG A 11 -14.12 -2.68 13.05
N HIS A 12 -13.48 -1.71 13.70
CA HIS A 12 -13.74 -0.29 13.41
C HIS A 12 -13.29 0.08 12.00
N LEU A 13 -12.11 -0.38 11.58
CA LEU A 13 -11.64 -0.15 10.22
C LEU A 13 -12.57 -0.80 9.18
N ALA A 14 -13.00 -2.04 9.43
CA ALA A 14 -13.94 -2.72 8.54
C ALA A 14 -15.25 -1.94 8.38
N LEU A 15 -15.79 -1.38 9.46
CA LEU A 15 -16.99 -0.55 9.42
C LEU A 15 -16.78 0.73 8.60
N TYR A 16 -15.66 1.43 8.79
CA TYR A 16 -15.32 2.62 8.00
C TYR A 16 -15.18 2.31 6.51
N LEU A 17 -14.46 1.25 6.15
CA LEU A 17 -14.30 0.84 4.76
C LEU A 17 -15.66 0.54 4.10
N ARG A 18 -16.56 -0.11 4.84
CA ARG A 18 -17.91 -0.43 4.35
C ARG A 18 -18.79 0.80 4.23
N GLU A 19 -18.76 1.70 5.20
CA GLU A 19 -19.50 2.96 5.16
C GLU A 19 -19.12 3.78 3.93
N TRP A 20 -17.83 4.05 3.76
CA TRP A 20 -17.32 4.85 2.65
C TRP A 20 -17.48 4.14 1.30
N GLY A 21 -17.19 2.86 1.23
CA GLY A 21 -17.34 2.11 0.00
C GLY A 21 -18.80 2.04 -0.49
N ARG A 22 -19.75 1.88 0.43
CA ARG A 22 -21.19 1.90 0.10
C ARG A 22 -21.68 3.30 -0.29
N LYS A 23 -21.11 4.34 0.28
CA LYS A 23 -21.40 5.73 -0.10
C LYS A 23 -20.92 6.04 -1.52
N TYR A 24 -19.87 5.37 -1.98
CA TYR A 24 -19.27 5.56 -3.31
C TYR A 24 -19.15 4.22 -4.06
N PRO A 25 -20.26 3.58 -4.47
CA PRO A 25 -20.25 2.19 -4.93
C PRO A 25 -19.57 1.96 -6.29
N ASN A 26 -19.51 3.01 -7.13
CA ASN A 26 -19.03 2.92 -8.51
C ASN A 26 -17.61 3.51 -8.66
N ARG A 27 -16.65 3.00 -7.91
CA ARG A 27 -15.27 3.50 -7.90
C ARG A 27 -14.23 2.46 -8.34
N GLY A 28 -14.62 1.50 -9.17
CA GLY A 28 -13.69 0.53 -9.73
C GLY A 28 -13.15 -0.51 -8.72
N TYR A 29 -13.93 -0.82 -7.69
CA TYR A 29 -13.50 -1.80 -6.68
C TYR A 29 -13.28 -3.19 -7.29
N GLY A 30 -12.20 -3.84 -6.89
CA GLY A 30 -11.95 -5.23 -7.23
C GLY A 30 -13.10 -6.16 -6.77
N GLY A 31 -13.38 -7.21 -7.55
CA GLY A 31 -14.59 -8.03 -7.36
C GLY A 31 -14.70 -8.70 -5.98
N MET A 32 -13.59 -9.09 -5.35
CA MET A 32 -13.60 -9.65 -3.98
C MET A 32 -13.95 -8.57 -2.95
N PHE A 33 -13.36 -7.38 -3.06
CA PHE A 33 -13.66 -6.26 -2.17
C PHE A 33 -15.11 -5.82 -2.32
N LEU A 34 -15.64 -5.73 -3.53
CA LEU A 34 -17.04 -5.36 -3.78
C LEU A 34 -18.01 -6.36 -3.14
N ARG A 35 -17.75 -7.66 -3.26
CA ARG A 35 -18.58 -8.70 -2.60
C ARG A 35 -18.53 -8.56 -1.07
N TRP A 36 -17.34 -8.35 -0.51
CA TRP A 36 -17.16 -8.13 0.92
C TRP A 36 -17.87 -6.87 1.40
N LEU A 37 -17.80 -5.79 0.63
CA LEU A 37 -18.43 -4.50 0.89
C LEU A 37 -19.96 -4.61 0.95
N LEU A 38 -20.56 -5.36 0.02
CA LEU A 38 -22.02 -5.49 -0.15
C LEU A 38 -22.63 -6.60 0.71
N SER A 39 -21.82 -7.44 1.36
CA SER A 39 -22.34 -8.51 2.24
C SER A 39 -23.21 -7.93 3.36
N LYS A 40 -24.29 -8.67 3.75
CA LYS A 40 -25.22 -8.22 4.80
C LYS A 40 -24.53 -8.13 6.16
N GLU A 41 -23.75 -9.14 6.50
CA GLU A 41 -23.00 -9.20 7.76
C GLU A 41 -21.57 -8.68 7.59
N LEU A 42 -20.92 -8.36 8.69
CA LEU A 42 -19.50 -8.03 8.69
C LEU A 42 -18.72 -9.32 8.39
N SER A 43 -18.39 -9.49 7.13
CA SER A 43 -17.69 -10.69 6.65
C SER A 43 -16.25 -10.73 7.14
N SER A 44 -15.74 -11.95 7.34
CA SER A 44 -14.32 -12.19 7.60
C SER A 44 -13.43 -11.71 6.46
N PRO A 45 -12.15 -11.49 6.71
CA PRO A 45 -11.17 -11.28 5.65
C PRO A 45 -11.21 -12.41 4.60
N TYR A 46 -10.88 -12.11 3.37
CA TYR A 46 -11.02 -13.06 2.24
C TYR A 46 -9.68 -13.46 1.61
N ASN A 47 -8.61 -13.38 2.41
CA ASN A 47 -7.25 -13.84 2.05
C ASN A 47 -6.71 -13.24 0.75
N SER A 48 -7.00 -11.94 0.50
CA SER A 48 -6.48 -11.24 -0.66
C SER A 48 -4.98 -10.96 -0.52
N PHE A 49 -4.27 -11.06 -1.62
CA PHE A 49 -2.89 -10.57 -1.81
C PHE A 49 -2.82 -9.40 -2.81
N GLY A 50 -3.98 -8.83 -3.12
CA GLY A 50 -4.10 -7.67 -4.00
C GLY A 50 -3.45 -6.42 -3.40
N ASN A 51 -3.12 -5.49 -4.29
CA ASN A 51 -2.42 -4.23 -3.93
C ASN A 51 -3.31 -3.22 -3.18
N GLY A 52 -4.60 -3.50 -3.02
CA GLY A 52 -5.54 -2.67 -2.27
C GLY A 52 -5.19 -2.46 -0.79
N SER A 53 -4.42 -3.35 -0.15
CA SER A 53 -3.88 -3.13 1.19
C SER A 53 -2.77 -2.06 1.19
N ALA A 54 -1.90 -2.09 0.19
CA ALA A 54 -0.78 -1.17 0.05
C ALA A 54 -1.23 0.24 -0.36
N MET A 55 -2.18 0.37 -1.31
CA MET A 55 -2.63 1.66 -1.80
C MET A 55 -3.33 2.53 -0.74
N ARG A 56 -3.89 1.92 0.31
CA ARG A 56 -4.62 2.64 1.38
C ARG A 56 -3.81 2.87 2.64
N VAL A 57 -2.55 2.39 2.70
CA VAL A 57 -1.79 2.29 3.95
C VAL A 57 -1.07 3.56 4.36
N SER A 58 -0.94 4.54 3.48
CA SER A 58 -0.18 5.78 3.71
C SER A 58 -0.46 6.43 5.07
N PRO A 59 -1.71 6.54 5.57
CA PRO A 59 -1.97 7.10 6.89
C PRO A 59 -1.27 6.35 8.03
N CYS A 60 -1.02 5.05 7.91
CA CYS A 60 -0.33 4.25 8.93
C CYS A 60 1.14 4.69 9.09
N GLY A 61 1.86 4.85 7.96
CA GLY A 61 3.24 5.33 7.97
C GLY A 61 3.37 6.77 8.47
N PHE A 62 2.44 7.65 8.07
CA PHE A 62 2.46 9.05 8.51
C PHE A 62 2.11 9.23 9.98
N TYR A 63 1.13 8.50 10.49
CA TYR A 63 0.66 8.65 11.87
C TYR A 63 1.62 8.07 12.90
N ALA A 64 2.29 6.96 12.56
CA ALA A 64 3.15 6.21 13.47
C ALA A 64 4.25 7.07 14.10
N GLN A 65 4.55 6.80 15.37
CA GLN A 65 5.61 7.43 16.14
C GLN A 65 6.89 6.58 16.18
N SER A 66 6.79 5.31 15.74
CA SER A 66 7.91 4.40 15.59
C SER A 66 7.72 3.51 14.36
N LEU A 67 8.82 2.92 13.88
CA LEU A 67 8.76 1.98 12.77
C LEU A 67 7.92 0.75 13.11
N ASP A 68 8.07 0.23 14.34
CA ASP A 68 7.26 -0.91 14.81
C ASP A 68 5.78 -0.58 14.83
N GLU A 69 5.41 0.65 15.24
CA GLU A 69 4.02 1.10 15.17
C GLU A 69 3.52 1.21 13.74
N ALA A 70 4.35 1.70 12.80
CA ALA A 70 3.98 1.75 11.39
C ALA A 70 3.70 0.36 10.82
N LEU A 71 4.55 -0.61 11.13
CA LEU A 71 4.39 -2.01 10.73
C LEU A 71 3.15 -2.66 11.36
N PHE A 72 2.89 -2.37 12.63
CA PHE A 72 1.72 -2.88 13.35
C PHE A 72 0.43 -2.33 12.77
N LEU A 73 0.32 -1.02 12.57
CA LEU A 73 -0.86 -0.37 12.00
C LEU A 73 -1.11 -0.82 10.55
N ALA A 74 -0.04 -0.98 9.76
CA ALA A 74 -0.13 -1.47 8.40
C ALA A 74 -0.68 -2.91 8.34
N LYS A 75 -0.19 -3.78 9.23
CA LYS A 75 -0.70 -5.14 9.37
C LYS A 75 -2.18 -5.14 9.72
N GLN A 76 -2.59 -4.41 10.75
CA GLN A 76 -4.01 -4.29 11.13
C GLN A 76 -4.86 -3.76 9.97
N SER A 77 -4.36 -2.74 9.26
CA SER A 77 -5.06 -2.21 8.08
C SER A 77 -5.25 -3.25 6.98
N ALA A 78 -4.24 -4.08 6.72
CA ALA A 78 -4.31 -5.12 5.70
C ALA A 78 -5.25 -6.26 6.11
N GLU A 79 -5.11 -6.76 7.33
CA GLU A 79 -5.80 -7.98 7.82
C GLU A 79 -7.32 -7.92 7.74
N VAL A 80 -7.91 -6.74 7.70
CA VAL A 80 -9.38 -6.58 7.55
C VAL A 80 -9.92 -7.23 6.27
N THR A 81 -9.11 -7.29 5.21
CA THR A 81 -9.51 -7.80 3.89
C THR A 81 -8.39 -8.62 3.23
N HIS A 82 -7.14 -8.18 3.39
CA HIS A 82 -5.95 -8.70 2.72
C HIS A 82 -5.05 -9.42 3.74
N ASN A 83 -5.59 -10.44 4.38
CA ASN A 83 -4.87 -11.21 5.42
C ASN A 83 -3.96 -12.32 4.86
N HIS A 84 -3.76 -12.37 3.53
CA HIS A 84 -2.71 -13.18 2.92
C HIS A 84 -1.32 -12.59 3.28
N PRO A 85 -0.28 -13.44 3.53
CA PRO A 85 1.06 -12.94 3.87
C PRO A 85 1.58 -11.85 2.92
N GLU A 86 1.41 -12.02 1.62
CA GLU A 86 1.82 -11.03 0.63
C GLU A 86 1.01 -9.72 0.67
N GLY A 87 -0.28 -9.79 1.01
CA GLY A 87 -1.10 -8.59 1.21
C GLY A 87 -0.67 -7.78 2.42
N ILE A 88 -0.31 -8.46 3.53
CA ILE A 88 0.24 -7.84 4.73
C ILE A 88 1.62 -7.26 4.45
N LYS A 89 2.50 -8.06 3.80
CA LYS A 89 3.85 -7.66 3.41
C LYS A 89 3.86 -6.39 2.56
N GLY A 90 2.98 -6.31 1.54
CA GLY A 90 2.86 -5.12 0.69
C GLY A 90 2.48 -3.87 1.49
N ALA A 91 1.48 -3.97 2.36
CA ALA A 91 1.09 -2.86 3.23
C ALA A 91 2.22 -2.43 4.17
N GLN A 92 2.89 -3.39 4.82
CA GLN A 92 3.99 -3.11 5.74
C GLN A 92 5.20 -2.48 5.05
N SER A 93 5.58 -2.94 3.85
CA SER A 93 6.70 -2.39 3.09
C SER A 93 6.47 -0.92 2.71
N VAL A 94 5.26 -0.59 2.25
CA VAL A 94 4.89 0.79 1.91
C VAL A 94 4.83 1.67 3.16
N ALA A 95 4.22 1.21 4.25
CA ALA A 95 4.17 2.00 5.50
C ALA A 95 5.56 2.23 6.09
N ALA A 96 6.46 1.24 6.00
CA ALA A 96 7.86 1.38 6.43
C ALA A 96 8.60 2.42 5.57
N ALA A 97 8.46 2.37 4.24
CA ALA A 97 9.07 3.35 3.35
C ALA A 97 8.59 4.78 3.67
N ILE A 98 7.29 4.96 3.89
CA ILE A 98 6.71 6.26 4.28
C ILE A 98 7.26 6.73 5.63
N TYR A 99 7.28 5.87 6.64
CA TYR A 99 7.79 6.23 7.97
C TYR A 99 9.26 6.64 7.91
N LEU A 100 10.10 5.85 7.23
CA LEU A 100 11.52 6.13 7.07
C LEU A 100 11.77 7.44 6.30
N ALA A 101 11.02 7.69 5.22
CA ALA A 101 11.11 8.95 4.48
C ALA A 101 10.71 10.15 5.35
N LYS A 102 9.58 10.06 6.04
CA LYS A 102 9.07 11.09 6.97
C LYS A 102 10.10 11.42 8.07
N THR A 103 10.84 10.43 8.55
CA THR A 103 11.84 10.61 9.61
C THR A 103 13.23 11.00 9.11
N GLY A 104 13.37 11.28 7.81
CA GLY A 104 14.59 11.81 7.21
C GLY A 104 15.62 10.75 6.80
N SER A 105 15.24 9.48 6.70
CA SER A 105 16.12 8.45 6.15
C SER A 105 16.42 8.73 4.67
N THR A 106 17.65 8.44 4.25
CA THR A 106 18.01 8.55 2.84
C THR A 106 17.34 7.44 2.01
N LYS A 107 17.19 7.68 0.71
CA LYS A 107 16.65 6.67 -0.21
C LYS A 107 17.47 5.36 -0.20
N ALA A 108 18.79 5.45 -0.01
CA ALA A 108 19.65 4.27 0.12
C ALA A 108 19.29 3.44 1.35
N ILE A 109 19.08 4.07 2.51
CA ILE A 109 18.65 3.39 3.74
C ILE A 109 17.27 2.76 3.57
N ILE A 110 16.34 3.48 2.94
CA ILE A 110 15.00 2.97 2.67
C ILE A 110 15.07 1.73 1.77
N LYS A 111 15.84 1.81 0.68
CA LYS A 111 16.07 0.68 -0.23
C LYS A 111 16.58 -0.54 0.51
N GLU A 112 17.69 -0.39 1.21
CA GLU A 112 18.33 -1.46 1.99
C GLU A 112 17.36 -2.09 3.01
N TYR A 113 16.62 -1.24 3.73
CA TYR A 113 15.62 -1.73 4.69
C TYR A 113 14.54 -2.58 4.03
N ILE A 114 13.99 -2.12 2.91
CA ILE A 114 12.92 -2.84 2.19
C ILE A 114 13.43 -4.15 1.58
N GLU A 115 14.61 -4.15 0.97
CA GLU A 115 15.23 -5.37 0.42
C GLU A 115 15.48 -6.41 1.51
N ASN A 116 16.07 -6.00 2.64
CA ASN A 116 16.46 -6.93 3.72
C ASN A 116 15.26 -7.49 4.50
N ASN A 117 14.20 -6.68 4.74
CA ASN A 117 13.10 -7.09 5.60
C ASN A 117 11.89 -7.65 4.83
N PHE A 118 11.73 -7.28 3.57
CA PHE A 118 10.60 -7.72 2.76
C PHE A 118 11.01 -8.57 1.55
N GLY A 119 12.31 -8.66 1.23
CA GLY A 119 12.81 -9.48 0.14
C GLY A 119 12.34 -9.02 -1.25
N TYR A 120 12.02 -7.75 -1.41
CA TYR A 120 11.74 -7.17 -2.72
C TYR A 120 13.06 -6.89 -3.45
N ASP A 121 13.10 -7.21 -4.74
CA ASP A 121 14.20 -6.81 -5.62
C ASP A 121 13.97 -5.37 -6.11
N LEU A 122 14.74 -4.43 -5.59
CA LEU A 122 14.71 -3.02 -5.96
C LEU A 122 15.92 -2.62 -6.82
N SER A 123 16.56 -3.57 -7.49
CA SER A 123 17.74 -3.32 -8.33
C SER A 123 17.40 -2.79 -9.73
N ARG A 124 16.18 -3.02 -10.20
CA ARG A 124 15.70 -2.58 -11.52
C ARG A 124 15.49 -1.06 -11.58
N THR A 125 15.50 -0.54 -12.80
CA THR A 125 15.17 0.86 -13.08
C THR A 125 13.73 1.00 -13.60
N CYS A 126 13.17 2.21 -13.47
CA CYS A 126 11.87 2.53 -14.06
C CYS A 126 11.86 2.29 -15.59
N ASP A 127 13.00 2.52 -16.26
CA ASP A 127 13.11 2.27 -17.72
C ASP A 127 13.05 0.78 -18.07
N GLU A 128 13.64 -0.07 -17.26
CA GLU A 128 13.56 -1.53 -17.42
C GLU A 128 12.15 -2.04 -17.14
N ILE A 129 11.54 -1.59 -16.04
CA ILE A 129 10.18 -1.94 -15.66
C ILE A 129 9.18 -1.57 -16.76
N ARG A 130 9.25 -0.36 -17.28
CA ARG A 130 8.35 0.18 -18.31
C ARG A 130 8.28 -0.66 -19.58
N ARG A 131 9.35 -1.39 -19.90
CA ARG A 131 9.42 -2.25 -21.10
C ARG A 131 8.64 -3.55 -20.95
N VAL A 132 8.44 -4.04 -19.72
CA VAL A 132 7.91 -5.38 -19.46
C VAL A 132 6.69 -5.39 -18.55
N TYR A 133 6.48 -4.36 -17.75
CA TYR A 133 5.40 -4.29 -16.78
C TYR A 133 4.05 -4.19 -17.47
N LYS A 134 3.09 -4.98 -16.97
CA LYS A 134 1.71 -5.01 -17.45
C LYS A 134 0.78 -4.83 -16.27
N PHE A 135 -0.51 -4.65 -16.57
CA PHE A 135 -1.54 -4.55 -15.54
C PHE A 135 -1.47 -5.75 -14.59
N ASN A 136 -1.29 -5.45 -13.32
CA ASN A 136 -1.22 -6.44 -12.24
C ASN A 136 -1.78 -5.83 -10.95
N GLU A 137 -2.65 -6.57 -10.26
CA GLU A 137 -3.33 -6.12 -9.04
C GLU A 137 -2.73 -6.76 -7.77
N THR A 138 -1.55 -7.37 -7.84
CA THR A 138 -0.92 -8.03 -6.69
C THR A 138 0.08 -7.15 -5.98
N CYS A 139 0.21 -7.30 -4.65
CA CYS A 139 1.23 -6.59 -3.89
C CYS A 139 2.65 -6.90 -4.36
N GLN A 140 2.92 -8.16 -4.74
CA GLN A 140 4.25 -8.62 -5.14
C GLN A 140 4.79 -7.90 -6.36
N GLU A 141 3.89 -7.48 -7.26
CA GLU A 141 4.26 -6.85 -8.53
C GLU A 141 4.02 -5.33 -8.54
N THR A 142 3.19 -4.83 -7.63
CA THR A 142 2.89 -3.39 -7.57
C THR A 142 3.78 -2.65 -6.59
N CYS A 143 4.03 -3.24 -5.39
CA CYS A 143 4.75 -2.53 -4.34
C CYS A 143 6.21 -2.26 -4.70
N PRO A 144 7.01 -3.23 -5.19
CA PRO A 144 8.39 -2.97 -5.57
C PRO A 144 8.49 -1.93 -6.70
N GLU A 145 7.61 -1.97 -7.72
CA GLU A 145 7.60 -1.02 -8.82
C GLU A 145 7.31 0.41 -8.32
N ALA A 146 6.35 0.57 -7.44
CA ALA A 146 6.04 1.87 -6.83
C ALA A 146 7.20 2.39 -5.97
N ILE A 147 7.83 1.53 -5.18
CA ILE A 147 8.99 1.89 -4.36
C ILE A 147 10.18 2.28 -5.25
N ILE A 148 10.46 1.57 -6.34
CA ILE A 148 11.51 1.93 -7.30
C ILE A 148 11.25 3.31 -7.90
N ALA A 149 10.02 3.62 -8.31
CA ALA A 149 9.66 4.94 -8.83
C ALA A 149 9.93 6.06 -7.81
N PHE A 150 9.60 5.83 -6.53
CA PHE A 150 9.96 6.74 -5.45
C PHE A 150 11.48 6.87 -5.29
N LEU A 151 12.23 5.78 -5.30
CA LEU A 151 13.68 5.77 -5.12
C LEU A 151 14.42 6.54 -6.24
N GLU A 152 13.98 6.43 -7.49
CA GLU A 152 14.55 7.14 -8.62
C GLU A 152 14.16 8.62 -8.72
N SER A 153 13.07 9.03 -8.08
CA SER A 153 12.59 10.40 -8.13
C SER A 153 13.53 11.38 -7.43
N HIS A 154 13.41 12.65 -7.72
CA HIS A 154 14.16 13.73 -7.04
C HIS A 154 13.23 14.72 -6.31
N ASP A 155 11.94 14.72 -6.63
CA ASP A 155 10.89 15.48 -5.98
C ASP A 155 9.53 14.76 -6.09
N TYR A 156 8.48 15.34 -5.48
CA TYR A 156 7.14 14.78 -5.49
C TYR A 156 6.57 14.64 -6.91
N GLU A 157 6.75 15.65 -7.77
CA GLU A 157 6.23 15.62 -9.13
C GLU A 157 6.91 14.54 -9.95
N SER A 158 8.24 14.43 -9.88
CA SER A 158 8.98 13.37 -10.58
C SER A 158 8.60 11.98 -10.08
N ALA A 159 8.33 11.82 -8.78
CA ALA A 159 7.88 10.55 -8.23
C ALA A 159 6.55 10.11 -8.83
N ILE A 160 5.56 11.00 -8.85
CA ILE A 160 4.25 10.72 -9.47
C ILE A 160 4.41 10.43 -10.97
N ARG A 161 5.17 11.25 -11.69
CA ARG A 161 5.38 11.06 -13.14
C ARG A 161 6.06 9.72 -13.44
N LEU A 162 7.08 9.34 -12.67
CA LEU A 162 7.74 8.05 -12.80
C LEU A 162 6.75 6.90 -12.53
N GLY A 163 6.03 6.93 -11.41
CA GLY A 163 5.05 5.91 -11.06
C GLY A 163 3.99 5.73 -12.14
N ILE A 164 3.35 6.80 -12.61
CA ILE A 164 2.33 6.74 -13.65
C ILE A 164 2.93 6.25 -14.98
N SER A 165 4.17 6.60 -15.29
CA SER A 165 4.84 6.21 -16.54
C SER A 165 5.14 4.70 -16.64
N LEU A 166 5.10 3.98 -15.52
CA LEU A 166 5.26 2.51 -15.54
C LEU A 166 4.08 1.82 -16.22
N GLY A 167 2.93 2.46 -16.26
CA GLY A 167 1.71 1.86 -16.80
C GLY A 167 1.05 0.88 -15.80
N GLY A 168 0.39 -0.13 -16.33
CA GLY A 168 -0.29 -1.14 -15.51
C GLY A 168 -1.42 -0.54 -14.66
N ASP A 169 -1.46 -0.90 -13.38
CA ASP A 169 -2.40 -0.37 -12.37
C ASP A 169 -1.90 1.00 -11.85
N SER A 170 -1.88 1.98 -12.75
CA SER A 170 -1.19 3.26 -12.55
C SER A 170 -1.82 4.16 -11.49
N ASP A 171 -3.10 4.05 -11.23
CA ASP A 171 -3.78 4.79 -10.15
C ASP A 171 -3.37 4.23 -8.77
N THR A 172 -3.28 2.91 -8.62
CA THR A 172 -2.74 2.28 -7.41
C THR A 172 -1.26 2.60 -7.22
N ILE A 173 -0.44 2.50 -8.26
CA ILE A 173 0.98 2.89 -8.20
C ILE A 173 1.09 4.37 -7.79
N GLY A 174 0.30 5.24 -8.41
CA GLY A 174 0.26 6.67 -8.08
C GLY A 174 -0.15 6.94 -6.63
N ALA A 175 -1.11 6.19 -6.09
CA ALA A 175 -1.53 6.31 -4.69
C ALA A 175 -0.41 5.88 -3.72
N ILE A 176 0.34 4.81 -4.04
CA ILE A 176 1.47 4.34 -3.22
C ILE A 176 2.62 5.34 -3.28
N VAL A 177 3.05 5.73 -4.49
CA VAL A 177 4.16 6.68 -4.69
C VAL A 177 3.86 8.04 -4.06
N GLY A 178 2.62 8.53 -4.25
CA GLY A 178 2.18 9.81 -3.70
C GLY A 178 2.09 9.85 -2.17
N GLY A 179 2.14 8.68 -1.52
CA GLY A 179 2.21 8.54 -0.07
C GLY A 179 3.64 8.51 0.49
N MET A 180 4.66 8.34 -0.35
CA MET A 180 6.07 8.29 0.04
C MET A 180 6.76 9.63 -0.17
#